data_0abf8be1d1086976235b200fbebb90e2
#
_entry.id   0abf8be1d1086976235b200fbebb90e2
#
_cell.length_a   1.000
_cell.length_b   1.000
_cell.length_c   1.000
_cell.angle_alpha   90.00
_cell.angle_beta   90.00
_cell.angle_gamma   90.00
#
_symmetry.space_group_name_H-M   'P 1'
#
loop_
_entity.id
_entity.type
_entity.pdbx_description
1 polymer ?
#
loop_
_entity_poly.entity_id
_entity_poly.type
_entity_poly.pdbx_seq_one_letter_code
_entity_poly.pdbx_strand_id
1 'polypeptide(L)' 'MKVKICPQCGQAFSITAAGMELLYSHLLHEHALPAPDADIAVEEAVTEERVEPTPRDLPRCH' A
#
# COMPACT_ATOMS: atom_id res chain seq x y z
N MET A 1 9.17 5.85 4.48
CA MET A 1 8.59 4.54 4.30
C MET A 1 7.93 4.43 2.95
N LYS A 2 8.22 3.35 2.24
CA LYS A 2 7.68 3.20 0.91
C LYS A 2 6.42 2.34 0.95
N VAL A 3 5.46 2.71 0.13
CA VAL A 3 4.20 1.96 0.08
C VAL A 3 3.81 1.77 -1.37
N LYS A 4 2.99 0.78 -1.63
CA LYS A 4 2.39 0.58 -2.93
C LYS A 4 0.95 1.01 -2.86
N ILE A 5 0.50 1.64 -3.93
CA ILE A 5 -0.84 2.21 -3.99
C ILE A 5 -1.70 1.31 -4.88
N CYS A 6 -2.83 0.90 -4.36
CA CYS A 6 -3.76 0.08 -5.13
C CYS A 6 -4.23 0.86 -6.34
N PRO A 7 -4.06 0.31 -7.55
CA PRO A 7 -4.46 1.05 -8.75
C PRO A 7 -5.96 1.21 -8.91
N GLN A 8 -6.74 0.46 -8.13
CA GLN A 8 -8.18 0.53 -8.26
C GLN A 8 -8.80 1.55 -7.32
N CYS A 9 -8.28 1.66 -6.11
CA CYS A 9 -8.91 2.53 -5.13
C CYS A 9 -7.96 3.50 -4.44
N GLY A 10 -6.66 3.35 -4.67
CA GLY A 10 -5.69 4.28 -4.09
C GLY A 10 -5.30 3.99 -2.66
N GLN A 11 -5.69 2.86 -2.13
CA GLN A 11 -5.31 2.52 -0.77
C GLN A 11 -3.84 2.14 -0.72
N ALA A 12 -3.13 2.55 0.32
CA ALA A 12 -1.71 2.31 0.45
C ALA A 12 -1.42 1.05 1.23
N PHE A 13 -0.42 0.30 0.79
CA PHE A 13 0.01 -0.91 1.47
C PHE A 13 1.52 -0.89 1.60
N SER A 14 2.03 -1.41 2.70
CA SER A 14 3.48 -1.38 2.90
C SER A 14 4.19 -2.31 1.93
N ILE A 15 5.44 -2.00 1.63
CA ILE A 15 6.24 -2.84 0.74
C ILE A 15 7.00 -3.83 1.60
N THR A 16 6.29 -4.75 2.18
CA THR A 16 6.85 -5.86 2.93
C THR A 16 6.13 -7.10 2.43
N ALA A 17 6.64 -8.26 2.80
CA ALA A 17 5.98 -9.49 2.38
C ALA A 17 4.51 -9.50 2.82
N ALA A 18 4.27 -9.09 4.06
CA ALA A 18 2.90 -9.04 4.57
C ALA A 18 2.07 -8.00 3.84
N GLY A 19 2.65 -6.82 3.59
CA GLY A 19 1.92 -5.77 2.89
C GLY A 19 1.58 -6.14 1.46
N MET A 20 2.51 -6.81 0.78
CA MET A 20 2.25 -7.24 -0.59
C MET A 20 1.15 -8.31 -0.62
N GLU A 21 1.16 -9.19 0.35
CA GLU A 21 0.10 -10.18 0.45
C GLU A 21 -1.25 -9.52 0.70
N LEU A 22 -1.27 -8.51 1.54
CA LEU A 22 -2.50 -7.79 1.81
C LEU A 22 -3.02 -7.09 0.55
N LEU A 23 -2.13 -6.51 -0.22
CA LEU A 23 -2.53 -5.85 -1.46
C LEU A 23 -3.08 -6.88 -2.45
N TYR A 24 -2.42 -8.02 -2.57
CA TYR A 24 -2.87 -9.07 -3.46
C TYR A 24 -4.25 -9.57 -3.04
N SER A 25 -4.41 -9.85 -1.76
CA SER A 25 -5.68 -10.31 -1.23
C SER A 25 -6.77 -9.25 -1.41
N HIS A 26 -6.41 -7.98 -1.20
CA HIS A 26 -7.33 -6.87 -1.39
C HIS A 26 -7.83 -6.83 -2.83
N LEU A 27 -6.93 -7.00 -3.81
CA LEU A 27 -7.35 -7.00 -5.21
C LEU A 27 -8.24 -8.19 -5.55
N LEU A 28 -7.95 -9.33 -4.97
CA LEU A 28 -8.76 -10.51 -5.22
C LEU A 28 -10.16 -10.39 -4.64
N HIS A 29 -10.26 -9.83 -3.44
CA HIS A 29 -11.53 -9.84 -2.71
C HIS A 29 -12.30 -8.54 -2.85
N GLU A 30 -11.62 -7.41 -2.80
CA GLU A 30 -12.33 -6.13 -2.87
C GLU A 30 -12.65 -5.75 -4.30
N HIS A 31 -11.77 -6.09 -5.22
CA HIS A 31 -11.96 -5.72 -6.62
C HIS A 31 -12.26 -6.94 -7.50
N ALA A 32 -12.33 -8.10 -6.90
CA ALA A 32 -12.70 -9.34 -7.57
C ALA A 32 -11.87 -9.62 -8.81
N LEU A 33 -10.60 -9.28 -8.77
CA LEU A 33 -9.73 -9.57 -9.90
C LEU A 33 -9.30 -11.01 -9.89
N PRO A 34 -9.16 -11.65 -11.05
CA PRO A 34 -8.60 -13.00 -11.10
C PRO A 34 -7.14 -12.99 -10.68
N ALA A 35 -6.64 -14.12 -10.22
CA ALA A 35 -5.29 -14.20 -9.68
C ALA A 35 -4.23 -13.65 -10.63
N PRO A 36 -4.23 -13.98 -11.92
CA PRO A 36 -3.19 -13.43 -12.81
C PRO A 36 -3.28 -11.92 -12.91
N ASP A 37 -4.48 -11.37 -12.94
CA ASP A 37 -4.66 -9.92 -13.04
C ASP A 37 -4.24 -9.25 -11.73
N ALA A 38 -4.56 -9.86 -10.61
CA ALA A 38 -4.16 -9.32 -9.33
C ALA A 38 -2.64 -9.28 -9.19
N ASP A 39 -1.98 -10.31 -9.66
CA ASP A 39 -0.53 -10.38 -9.63
C ASP A 39 0.08 -9.25 -10.44
N ILE A 40 -0.43 -9.04 -11.65
CA ILE A 40 0.05 -7.98 -12.50
C ILE A 40 -0.22 -6.62 -11.85
N ALA A 41 -1.38 -6.45 -11.25
CA ALA A 41 -1.72 -5.20 -10.61
C ALA A 41 -0.80 -4.90 -9.44
N VAL A 42 -0.43 -5.91 -8.69
CA VAL A 42 0.50 -5.72 -7.59
C VAL A 42 1.86 -5.25 -8.12
N GLU A 43 2.32 -5.86 -9.20
CA GLU A 43 3.59 -5.47 -9.78
C GLU A 43 3.56 -4.08 -10.36
N GLU A 44 2.44 -3.69 -10.95
CA GLU A 44 2.34 -2.41 -11.58
C GLU A 44 1.88 -1.30 -10.64
N ALA A 45 1.55 -1.64 -9.42
CA ALA A 45 1.10 -0.65 -8.47
C ALA A 45 2.19 0.40 -8.24
N VAL A 46 1.75 1.64 -8.15
CA VAL A 46 2.69 2.74 -7.97
C VAL A 46 3.33 2.65 -6.61
N THR A 47 4.64 2.85 -6.57
CA THR A 47 5.36 2.91 -5.32
C THR A 47 5.52 4.36 -4.92
N GLU A 48 5.14 4.68 -3.70
CA GLU A 48 5.20 6.03 -3.21
C GLU A 48 5.97 6.07 -1.91
N GLU A 49 6.71 7.14 -1.73
CA GLU A 49 7.40 7.35 -0.48
C GLU A 49 6.49 8.14 0.44
N ARG A 50 6.17 7.62 1.59
CA ARG A 50 5.33 8.30 2.55
C ARG A 50 6.13 8.66 3.76
N VAL A 51 5.99 9.89 4.19
CA VAL A 51 6.65 10.34 5.39
C VAL A 51 5.62 10.37 6.48
N GLU A 52 5.86 9.59 7.51
CA GLU A 52 4.94 9.58 8.60
C GLU A 52 5.09 10.79 9.44
N PRO A 53 4.03 11.42 9.86
CA PRO A 53 4.14 12.53 10.81
C PRO A 53 4.63 11.98 12.13
N THR A 54 5.70 12.50 12.60
CA THR A 54 6.25 11.97 13.82
C THR A 54 5.81 12.83 14.98
N PRO A 55 5.37 12.23 16.04
CA PRO A 55 4.93 13.01 17.20
C PRO A 55 6.03 13.84 17.78
N ARG A 56 7.27 13.44 17.61
CA ARG A 56 8.27 14.22 18.21
C ARG A 56 8.46 15.51 17.52
N ASP A 57 7.88 15.72 16.42
CA ASP A 57 7.92 17.03 15.85
C ASP A 57 6.99 17.96 16.52
N LEU A 58 6.18 17.51 17.41
CA LEU A 58 5.33 18.38 18.11
C LEU A 58 6.14 19.28 18.93
N PRO A 59 5.76 20.49 18.97
CA PRO A 59 6.49 21.45 19.72
C PRO A 59 6.32 21.09 21.11
N ARG A 60 7.16 20.86 21.76
CA ARG A 60 7.11 20.55 22.92
C ARG A 60 6.85 21.58 23.65
N CYS A 61 6.35 21.97 23.96
CA CYS A 61 6.12 22.84 24.61
C CYS A 61 6.82 22.98 25.53
N HIS A 62 7.20 23.28 25.80
CA HIS A 62 7.99 23.36 26.72
C HIS A 62 8.06 24.48 27.13
#